data_363caa7beeca259fa19eaeee4d72817a
#
_entry.id   363caa7beeca259fa19eaeee4d72817a
#
_cell.length_a   1.000
_cell.length_b   1.000
_cell.length_c   1.000
_cell.angle_alpha   90.00
_cell.angle_beta   90.00
_cell.angle_gamma   90.00
#
_symmetry.space_group_name_H-M   'P 1'
#
loop_
_entity.id
_entity.type
_entity.pdbx_description
1 polymer ?
#
loop_
_entity_poly.entity_id
_entity_poly.type
_entity_poly.pdbx_seq_one_letter_code
_entity_poly.pdbx_strand_id
1 'polypeptide(L)'
;MKLRAPVILLTALLLWALAAPANAAEKLSIGALKLASSGPVFIAVERGYFAAEGIDPELRFFDAAQPVAVGTVAGDVDVGVTGLTAGFYNLAGKGALRIIGAQSREERGYHLIAYVASNRAFDAGLTKLSDLPGHSVAITQVGSTFHYSLGLLAEKLGFSLTSIRLLPLQSMGNMAAAVKGNQADAALLPATVALPLVTAGEAHNLGWVGDETPWQLGAIFATERTITGRRAALAGFIRAYRHAAHDFYDAFLVRSADGTPHEGAEAPALLAIIAKYTGQSAAQIRNGIPYIDPDAKLLVNDIYHQVAWYQSQGLVDKSVDAKSVLDLSFIGETAAQ
;
A
#
# COMPACT_ATOMS: atom_id res chain seq x y z
N MET A 1 24.82 -73.57 16.06
CA MET A 1 25.39 -72.20 16.04
C MET A 1 25.06 -71.61 14.67
N LYS A 2 23.90 -70.93 14.53
CA LYS A 2 23.44 -70.37 13.25
C LYS A 2 23.08 -68.87 13.42
N LEU A 3 23.80 -68.05 12.69
CA LEU A 3 23.63 -66.69 12.29
C LEU A 3 22.27 -66.00 12.59
N ARG A 4 22.34 -64.90 13.36
CA ARG A 4 21.31 -63.85 13.43
C ARG A 4 21.98 -62.51 13.09
N ALA A 5 22.09 -62.20 11.82
CA ALA A 5 22.43 -60.85 11.36
C ALA A 5 22.08 -60.68 9.89
N PRO A 6 20.82 -60.31 9.58
CA PRO A 6 20.62 -59.25 8.60
C PRO A 6 19.39 -58.31 8.87
N VAL A 7 18.74 -58.33 10.04
CA VAL A 7 17.52 -57.53 10.27
C VAL A 7 17.84 -56.07 10.66
N ILE A 8 19.01 -55.79 11.22
CA ILE A 8 19.35 -54.42 11.69
C ILE A 8 19.75 -53.48 10.55
N LEU A 9 20.21 -53.98 9.41
CA LEU A 9 20.62 -53.15 8.25
C LEU A 9 19.42 -52.61 7.45
N LEU A 10 18.27 -53.28 7.44
CA LEU A 10 17.11 -52.86 6.69
C LEU A 10 16.34 -51.72 7.38
N THR A 11 16.37 -51.64 8.71
CA THR A 11 15.68 -50.57 9.47
C THR A 11 16.45 -49.25 9.41
N ALA A 12 17.74 -49.25 9.25
CA ALA A 12 18.55 -48.02 9.11
C ALA A 12 18.36 -47.36 7.72
N LEU A 13 18.10 -48.12 6.67
CA LEU A 13 17.82 -47.56 5.33
C LEU A 13 16.42 -46.97 5.20
N LEU A 14 15.42 -47.44 5.96
CA LEU A 14 14.07 -46.87 5.95
C LEU A 14 13.97 -45.53 6.69
N LEU A 15 14.82 -45.22 7.65
CA LEU A 15 14.84 -43.95 8.37
C LEU A 15 15.52 -42.81 7.57
N TRP A 16 16.33 -43.13 6.58
CA TRP A 16 16.95 -42.11 5.70
C TRP A 16 16.04 -41.63 4.56
N ALA A 17 15.00 -42.38 4.23
CA ALA A 17 14.06 -42.02 3.16
C ALA A 17 12.98 -40.98 3.58
N LEU A 18 12.91 -40.61 4.87
CA LEU A 18 11.94 -39.65 5.40
C LEU A 18 12.50 -38.24 5.69
N ALA A 19 13.79 -38.03 5.47
CA ALA A 19 14.35 -36.67 5.46
C ALA A 19 14.10 -36.05 4.08
N ALA A 20 12.88 -35.59 3.81
CA ALA A 20 12.68 -34.63 2.75
C ALA A 20 13.66 -33.47 3.01
N PRO A 21 14.46 -33.04 2.02
CA PRO A 21 15.31 -31.87 2.20
C PRO A 21 14.41 -30.72 2.66
N ALA A 22 14.64 -30.22 3.87
CA ALA A 22 14.07 -28.96 4.27
C ALA A 22 14.61 -27.95 3.25
N ASN A 23 13.81 -27.61 2.23
CA ASN A 23 14.16 -26.52 1.32
C ASN A 23 14.42 -25.31 2.19
N ALA A 24 15.66 -24.78 2.16
CA ALA A 24 15.97 -23.53 2.82
C ALA A 24 14.95 -22.48 2.36
N ALA A 25 14.38 -21.74 3.32
CA ALA A 25 13.41 -20.70 3.01
C ALA A 25 13.98 -19.72 1.97
N GLU A 26 13.19 -19.43 0.95
CA GLU A 26 13.62 -18.55 -0.13
C GLU A 26 13.58 -17.11 0.33
N LYS A 27 14.72 -16.41 0.33
CA LYS A 27 14.79 -15.00 0.69
C LYS A 27 14.00 -14.15 -0.30
N LEU A 28 13.12 -13.29 0.22
CA LEU A 28 12.32 -12.35 -0.56
C LEU A 28 12.38 -10.96 0.08
N SER A 29 12.99 -10.01 -0.63
CA SER A 29 13.05 -8.62 -0.18
C SER A 29 11.77 -7.86 -0.57
N ILE A 30 11.16 -7.17 0.41
CA ILE A 30 9.86 -6.51 0.28
C ILE A 30 10.02 -5.03 0.56
N GLY A 31 9.77 -4.19 -0.44
CA GLY A 31 9.73 -2.73 -0.32
C GLY A 31 8.36 -2.25 0.15
N ALA A 32 8.33 -1.49 1.25
CA ALA A 32 7.10 -0.97 1.83
C ALA A 32 7.31 0.40 2.49
N LEU A 33 6.21 1.03 2.91
CA LEU A 33 6.23 2.26 3.71
C LEU A 33 5.87 1.93 5.16
N LYS A 34 6.37 2.71 6.12
CA LYS A 34 6.01 2.59 7.54
C LYS A 34 4.63 3.20 7.83
N LEU A 35 3.60 2.67 7.18
CA LEU A 35 2.22 3.13 7.26
C LEU A 35 1.26 1.98 7.60
N ALA A 36 0.09 2.32 8.14
CA ALA A 36 -0.96 1.33 8.44
C ALA A 36 -1.42 0.55 7.20
N SER A 37 -1.33 1.15 5.99
CA SER A 37 -1.62 0.48 4.72
C SER A 37 -0.66 -0.67 4.37
N SER A 38 0.51 -0.75 5.00
CA SER A 38 1.43 -1.90 4.91
C SER A 38 1.14 -2.97 5.97
N GLY A 39 0.08 -2.80 6.78
CA GLY A 39 -0.29 -3.68 7.88
C GLY A 39 -0.31 -5.17 7.54
N PRO A 40 -0.93 -5.62 6.45
CA PRO A 40 -0.92 -7.04 6.08
C PRO A 40 0.48 -7.61 5.87
N VAL A 41 1.43 -6.83 5.33
CA VAL A 41 2.84 -7.28 5.21
C VAL A 41 3.44 -7.50 6.59
N PHE A 42 3.23 -6.58 7.54
CA PHE A 42 3.75 -6.69 8.90
C PHE A 42 3.13 -7.87 9.65
N ILE A 43 1.83 -8.06 9.50
CA ILE A 43 1.08 -9.18 10.08
C ILE A 43 1.61 -10.51 9.53
N ALA A 44 1.81 -10.60 8.21
CA ALA A 44 2.32 -11.81 7.58
C ALA A 44 3.73 -12.18 8.06
N VAL A 45 4.59 -11.19 8.34
CA VAL A 45 5.91 -11.40 8.94
C VAL A 45 5.77 -11.92 10.37
N GLU A 46 5.05 -11.19 11.24
CA GLU A 46 4.99 -11.49 12.67
C GLU A 46 4.21 -12.78 13.00
N ARG A 47 3.22 -13.12 12.17
CA ARG A 47 2.44 -14.36 12.32
C ARG A 47 3.06 -15.57 11.59
N GLY A 48 4.20 -15.36 10.93
CA GLY A 48 4.93 -16.44 10.25
C GLY A 48 4.24 -16.94 8.98
N TYR A 49 3.32 -16.17 8.38
CA TYR A 49 2.61 -16.61 7.16
C TYR A 49 3.55 -16.72 5.97
N PHE A 50 4.56 -15.84 5.86
CA PHE A 50 5.62 -15.99 4.87
C PHE A 50 6.46 -17.24 5.10
N ALA A 51 6.81 -17.53 6.36
CA ALA A 51 7.58 -18.73 6.70
C ALA A 51 6.82 -20.02 6.39
N ALA A 52 5.47 -20.03 6.59
CA ALA A 52 4.61 -21.15 6.21
C ALA A 52 4.59 -21.41 4.71
N GLU A 53 4.86 -20.39 3.88
CA GLU A 53 5.01 -20.50 2.43
C GLU A 53 6.47 -20.73 1.98
N GLY A 54 7.38 -21.02 2.92
CA GLY A 54 8.80 -21.24 2.63
C GLY A 54 9.56 -19.96 2.26
N ILE A 55 9.08 -18.79 2.68
CA ILE A 55 9.68 -17.47 2.39
C ILE A 55 10.33 -16.93 3.66
N ASP A 56 11.59 -16.45 3.52
CA ASP A 56 12.31 -15.65 4.50
C ASP A 56 12.22 -14.17 4.11
N PRO A 57 11.28 -13.37 4.71
CA PRO A 57 11.01 -12.01 4.26
C PRO A 57 12.04 -11.01 4.81
N GLU A 58 12.60 -10.17 3.94
CA GLU A 58 13.43 -9.03 4.31
C GLU A 58 12.67 -7.72 4.00
N LEU A 59 12.25 -6.96 5.02
CA LEU A 59 11.56 -5.69 4.82
C LEU A 59 12.56 -4.56 4.59
N ARG A 60 12.33 -3.77 3.54
CA ARG A 60 13.04 -2.52 3.25
C ARG A 60 12.05 -1.36 3.18
N PHE A 61 12.32 -0.31 3.96
CA PHE A 61 11.43 0.82 4.09
C PHE A 61 11.90 2.02 3.27
N PHE A 62 10.93 2.72 2.69
CA PHE A 62 11.11 3.91 1.88
C PHE A 62 10.21 5.04 2.40
N ASP A 63 10.55 6.29 2.06
CA ASP A 63 9.84 7.48 2.55
C ASP A 63 8.68 7.92 1.63
N ALA A 64 8.59 7.35 0.41
CA ALA A 64 7.54 7.63 -0.57
C ALA A 64 7.34 6.45 -1.54
N ALA A 65 6.22 6.45 -2.27
CA ALA A 65 5.85 5.36 -3.17
C ALA A 65 6.79 5.22 -4.38
N GLN A 66 7.19 6.32 -5.02
CA GLN A 66 8.03 6.28 -6.22
C GLN A 66 9.39 5.61 -5.98
N PRO A 67 10.13 5.88 -4.89
CA PRO A 67 11.36 5.16 -4.56
C PRO A 67 11.21 3.63 -4.45
N VAL A 68 10.04 3.12 -4.00
CA VAL A 68 9.79 1.66 -3.96
C VAL A 68 9.76 1.09 -5.37
N ALA A 69 9.06 1.74 -6.32
CA ALA A 69 9.00 1.28 -7.71
C ALA A 69 10.39 1.29 -8.37
N VAL A 70 11.17 2.33 -8.11
CA VAL A 70 12.57 2.44 -8.62
C VAL A 70 13.44 1.34 -8.00
N GLY A 71 13.40 1.16 -6.69
CA GLY A 71 14.16 0.12 -5.99
C GLY A 71 13.78 -1.30 -6.44
N THR A 72 12.50 -1.54 -6.80
CA THR A 72 12.08 -2.83 -7.37
C THR A 72 12.72 -3.07 -8.75
N VAL A 73 12.75 -2.06 -9.61
CA VAL A 73 13.42 -2.18 -10.92
C VAL A 73 14.93 -2.32 -10.78
N ALA A 74 15.54 -1.59 -9.85
CA ALA A 74 16.98 -1.69 -9.56
C ALA A 74 17.41 -3.04 -8.96
N GLY A 75 16.46 -3.81 -8.38
CA GLY A 75 16.72 -5.07 -7.70
C GLY A 75 17.08 -4.90 -6.22
N ASP A 76 16.85 -3.71 -5.63
CA ASP A 76 17.00 -3.49 -4.20
C ASP A 76 15.95 -4.26 -3.41
N VAL A 77 14.76 -4.45 -4.01
CA VAL A 77 13.67 -5.28 -3.49
C VAL A 77 13.07 -6.14 -4.61
N ASP A 78 12.58 -7.33 -4.24
CA ASP A 78 11.94 -8.27 -5.16
C ASP A 78 10.47 -7.93 -5.40
N VAL A 79 9.80 -7.45 -4.36
CA VAL A 79 8.36 -7.09 -4.36
C VAL A 79 8.20 -5.69 -3.81
N GLY A 80 7.47 -4.83 -4.53
CA GLY A 80 7.03 -3.54 -4.04
C GLY A 80 5.58 -3.61 -3.56
N VAL A 81 5.28 -2.98 -2.42
CA VAL A 81 3.92 -2.90 -1.83
C VAL A 81 3.65 -1.45 -1.43
N THR A 82 3.04 -0.67 -2.34
CA THR A 82 2.84 0.77 -2.13
C THR A 82 1.87 1.38 -3.14
N GLY A 83 1.65 2.70 -3.03
CA GLY A 83 0.82 3.50 -3.94
C GLY A 83 1.35 3.55 -5.37
N LEU A 84 0.44 3.65 -6.34
CA LEU A 84 0.73 3.73 -7.77
C LEU A 84 0.96 5.19 -8.19
N THR A 85 2.03 5.43 -8.95
CA THR A 85 2.46 6.76 -9.38
C THR A 85 2.61 6.83 -10.90
N ALA A 86 2.66 8.03 -11.48
CA ALA A 86 2.98 8.19 -12.90
C ALA A 86 4.32 7.53 -13.26
N GLY A 87 5.33 7.66 -12.40
CA GLY A 87 6.62 7.02 -12.62
C GLY A 87 6.56 5.50 -12.58
N PHE A 88 5.70 4.91 -11.70
CA PHE A 88 5.42 3.48 -11.73
C PHE A 88 4.86 3.07 -13.10
N TYR A 89 3.83 3.78 -13.61
CA TYR A 89 3.20 3.44 -14.89
C TYR A 89 4.16 3.58 -16.08
N ASN A 90 5.05 4.57 -16.06
CA ASN A 90 6.11 4.69 -17.09
C ASN A 90 7.10 3.51 -17.04
N LEU A 91 7.44 3.00 -15.87
CA LEU A 91 8.28 1.79 -15.70
C LEU A 91 7.52 0.54 -16.16
N ALA A 92 6.27 0.39 -15.76
CA ALA A 92 5.42 -0.74 -16.13
C ALA A 92 5.13 -0.76 -17.64
N GLY A 93 4.86 0.39 -18.26
CA GLY A 93 4.66 0.51 -19.70
C GLY A 93 5.87 0.12 -20.55
N LYS A 94 7.09 0.21 -19.97
CA LYS A 94 8.33 -0.31 -20.57
C LYS A 94 8.55 -1.80 -20.30
N GLY A 95 7.59 -2.49 -19.68
CA GLY A 95 7.70 -3.91 -19.33
C GLY A 95 8.56 -4.19 -18.08
N ALA A 96 8.99 -3.15 -17.34
CA ALA A 96 9.85 -3.35 -16.17
C ALA A 96 9.10 -3.86 -14.94
N LEU A 97 7.82 -3.52 -14.79
CA LEU A 97 6.99 -3.88 -13.64
C LEU A 97 5.62 -4.42 -14.08
N ARG A 98 5.03 -5.28 -13.24
CA ARG A 98 3.64 -5.73 -13.32
C ARG A 98 2.99 -5.66 -11.95
N ILE A 99 1.71 -5.24 -11.91
CA ILE A 99 0.84 -5.34 -10.74
C ILE A 99 0.36 -6.78 -10.63
N ILE A 100 0.54 -7.39 -9.47
CA ILE A 100 0.18 -8.79 -9.18
C ILE A 100 -0.86 -8.93 -8.08
N GLY A 101 -1.32 -7.82 -7.47
CA GLY A 101 -2.35 -7.78 -6.44
C GLY A 101 -2.61 -6.38 -5.92
N ALA A 102 -3.72 -6.19 -5.20
CA ALA A 102 -4.03 -4.94 -4.52
C ALA A 102 -3.33 -4.83 -3.17
N GLN A 103 -3.05 -3.59 -2.75
CA GLN A 103 -2.63 -3.28 -1.39
C GLN A 103 -3.76 -2.57 -0.64
N SER A 104 -4.02 -1.32 -0.92
CA SER A 104 -5.05 -0.51 -0.24
C SER A 104 -5.77 0.36 -1.25
N ARG A 105 -6.97 0.80 -0.89
CA ARG A 105 -7.71 1.77 -1.70
C ARG A 105 -8.32 2.87 -0.83
N GLU A 106 -8.56 4.02 -1.44
CA GLU A 106 -9.45 5.03 -0.89
C GLU A 106 -10.87 4.51 -1.01
N GLU A 107 -11.55 4.42 0.10
CA GLU A 107 -12.91 3.88 0.19
C GLU A 107 -13.74 4.74 1.13
N ARG A 108 -15.00 4.98 0.78
CA ARG A 108 -15.90 5.79 1.59
C ARG A 108 -16.07 5.25 3.00
N GLY A 109 -15.89 6.12 3.99
CA GLY A 109 -15.98 5.77 5.40
C GLY A 109 -14.74 5.09 5.96
N TYR A 110 -13.63 5.01 5.19
CA TYR A 110 -12.33 4.55 5.65
C TYR A 110 -11.30 5.66 5.49
N HIS A 111 -10.58 5.97 6.57
CA HIS A 111 -9.76 7.16 6.67
C HIS A 111 -8.30 6.86 6.31
N LEU A 112 -7.97 6.80 5.01
CA LEU A 112 -6.61 6.53 4.57
C LEU A 112 -5.82 7.83 4.38
N ILE A 113 -6.30 8.77 3.55
CA ILE A 113 -5.65 10.05 3.29
C ILE A 113 -6.60 11.20 3.64
N ALA A 114 -6.09 12.15 4.43
CA ALA A 114 -6.76 13.39 4.77
C ALA A 114 -6.29 14.55 3.91
N TYR A 115 -7.19 15.46 3.59
CA TYR A 115 -6.86 16.84 3.19
C TYR A 115 -6.73 17.67 4.46
N VAL A 116 -5.59 18.29 4.69
CA VAL A 116 -5.37 19.14 5.87
C VAL A 116 -4.98 20.56 5.46
N ALA A 117 -5.46 21.54 6.21
CA ALA A 117 -5.07 22.93 6.07
C ALA A 117 -4.14 23.36 7.21
N SER A 118 -3.20 24.25 6.93
CA SER A 118 -2.44 24.95 7.97
C SER A 118 -3.34 25.92 8.75
N ASN A 119 -2.98 26.21 10.00
CA ASN A 119 -3.75 27.16 10.82
C ASN A 119 -3.89 28.51 10.11
N ARG A 120 -2.79 29.05 9.55
CA ARG A 120 -2.82 30.34 8.83
C ARG A 120 -3.79 30.32 7.66
N ALA A 121 -3.79 29.26 6.84
CA ALA A 121 -4.66 29.17 5.68
C ALA A 121 -6.12 28.98 6.09
N PHE A 122 -6.36 28.20 7.14
CA PHE A 122 -7.71 27.99 7.69
C PHE A 122 -8.30 29.28 8.23
N ASP A 123 -7.54 30.04 9.02
CA ASP A 123 -7.97 31.35 9.56
C ASP A 123 -8.18 32.39 8.44
N ALA A 124 -7.48 32.22 7.30
CA ALA A 124 -7.65 33.05 6.11
C ALA A 124 -8.79 32.61 5.19
N GLY A 125 -9.53 31.55 5.53
CA GLY A 125 -10.74 31.13 4.81
C GLY A 125 -10.66 29.79 4.08
N LEU A 126 -9.55 29.06 4.12
CA LEU A 126 -9.46 27.70 3.58
C LEU A 126 -10.13 26.71 4.56
N THR A 127 -11.46 26.67 4.57
CA THR A 127 -12.26 25.90 5.54
C THR A 127 -12.92 24.65 4.98
N LYS A 128 -12.94 24.48 3.66
CA LYS A 128 -13.51 23.35 2.93
C LYS A 128 -12.74 23.09 1.63
N LEU A 129 -12.94 21.91 1.02
CA LEU A 129 -12.19 21.48 -0.15
C LEU A 129 -12.43 22.35 -1.40
N SER A 130 -13.61 22.96 -1.54
CA SER A 130 -13.89 23.90 -2.64
C SER A 130 -13.13 25.22 -2.55
N ASP A 131 -12.47 25.50 -1.42
CA ASP A 131 -11.68 26.71 -1.21
C ASP A 131 -10.21 26.53 -1.63
N LEU A 132 -9.79 25.32 -2.04
CA LEU A 132 -8.41 24.99 -2.46
C LEU A 132 -7.87 25.81 -3.65
N PRO A 133 -8.66 26.25 -4.65
CA PRO A 133 -8.18 27.15 -5.70
C PRO A 133 -7.49 28.41 -5.15
N GLY A 134 -6.31 28.73 -5.71
CA GLY A 134 -5.46 29.84 -5.24
C GLY A 134 -4.47 29.49 -4.14
N HIS A 135 -4.63 28.36 -3.47
CA HIS A 135 -3.76 27.91 -2.38
C HIS A 135 -2.61 27.02 -2.83
N SER A 136 -1.60 26.92 -1.97
CA SER A 136 -0.50 25.99 -2.11
C SER A 136 -0.82 24.65 -1.44
N VAL A 137 -0.59 23.53 -2.15
CA VAL A 137 -0.84 22.20 -1.62
C VAL A 137 0.42 21.35 -1.70
N ALA A 138 0.89 20.88 -0.55
CA ALA A 138 2.06 20.00 -0.45
C ALA A 138 1.70 18.58 -0.91
N ILE A 139 2.58 18.02 -1.73
CA ILE A 139 2.55 16.65 -2.23
C ILE A 139 3.96 16.08 -2.17
N THR A 140 4.13 14.75 -2.29
CA THR A 140 5.48 14.17 -2.35
C THR A 140 6.18 14.54 -3.65
N GLN A 141 5.49 14.40 -4.79
CA GLN A 141 6.01 14.79 -6.12
C GLN A 141 4.89 14.95 -7.12
N VAL A 142 5.15 15.64 -8.22
CA VAL A 142 4.26 15.66 -9.37
C VAL A 142 4.14 14.23 -9.92
N GLY A 143 2.92 13.79 -10.18
CA GLY A 143 2.64 12.39 -10.57
C GLY A 143 2.56 11.40 -9.40
N SER A 144 2.55 11.87 -8.14
CA SER A 144 2.28 11.04 -6.96
C SER A 144 0.80 10.67 -6.84
N THR A 145 0.49 9.75 -5.93
CA THR A 145 -0.88 9.40 -5.50
C THR A 145 -1.65 10.64 -5.03
N PHE A 146 -0.99 11.56 -4.32
CA PHE A 146 -1.58 12.81 -3.84
C PHE A 146 -1.94 13.76 -5.00
N HIS A 147 -1.10 13.79 -6.05
CA HIS A 147 -1.42 14.59 -7.26
C HIS A 147 -2.65 14.03 -7.96
N TYR A 148 -2.77 12.71 -8.08
CA TYR A 148 -3.95 12.05 -8.65
C TYR A 148 -5.21 12.33 -7.82
N SER A 149 -5.16 12.20 -6.48
CA SER A 149 -6.27 12.54 -5.60
C SER A 149 -6.76 13.99 -5.77
N LEU A 150 -5.82 14.95 -5.92
CA LEU A 150 -6.17 16.35 -6.22
C LEU A 150 -6.82 16.50 -7.59
N GLY A 151 -6.36 15.74 -8.60
CA GLY A 151 -6.96 15.71 -9.92
C GLY A 151 -8.40 15.25 -9.89
N LEU A 152 -8.67 14.11 -9.24
CA LEU A 152 -10.02 13.58 -9.05
C LEU A 152 -10.93 14.56 -8.28
N LEU A 153 -10.38 15.19 -7.24
CA LEU A 153 -11.12 16.21 -6.48
C LEU A 153 -11.46 17.44 -7.35
N ALA A 154 -10.50 17.90 -8.16
CA ALA A 154 -10.70 19.03 -9.07
C ALA A 154 -11.79 18.73 -10.10
N GLU A 155 -11.78 17.53 -10.68
CA GLU A 155 -12.83 17.06 -11.60
C GLU A 155 -14.20 17.02 -10.91
N LYS A 156 -14.28 16.44 -9.70
CA LYS A 156 -15.52 16.34 -8.93
C LYS A 156 -16.12 17.70 -8.56
N LEU A 157 -15.26 18.62 -8.11
CA LEU A 157 -15.71 19.96 -7.64
C LEU A 157 -15.75 21.02 -8.74
N GLY A 158 -15.32 20.68 -9.98
CA GLY A 158 -15.42 21.54 -11.15
C GLY A 158 -14.42 22.70 -11.16
N PHE A 159 -13.25 22.57 -10.53
CA PHE A 159 -12.19 23.58 -10.63
C PHE A 159 -10.99 23.10 -11.43
N SER A 160 -10.20 24.05 -11.96
CA SER A 160 -8.95 23.67 -12.66
C SER A 160 -7.87 23.26 -11.67
N LEU A 161 -7.24 22.11 -11.89
CA LEU A 161 -6.08 21.68 -11.08
C LEU A 161 -4.92 22.70 -11.14
N THR A 162 -4.79 23.45 -12.26
CA THR A 162 -3.79 24.52 -12.40
C THR A 162 -4.05 25.75 -11.53
N SER A 163 -5.24 25.85 -10.91
CA SER A 163 -5.53 26.88 -9.90
C SER A 163 -4.90 26.60 -8.54
N ILE A 164 -4.36 25.39 -8.34
CA ILE A 164 -3.62 24.98 -7.13
C ILE A 164 -2.12 25.07 -7.40
N ARG A 165 -1.37 25.67 -6.48
CA ARG A 165 0.08 25.67 -6.53
C ARG A 165 0.64 24.43 -5.83
N LEU A 166 1.03 23.41 -6.59
CA LEU A 166 1.63 22.20 -6.05
C LEU A 166 3.01 22.48 -5.46
N LEU A 167 3.28 21.95 -4.24
CA LEU A 167 4.58 22.01 -3.57
C LEU A 167 5.14 20.59 -3.40
N PRO A 168 6.04 20.13 -4.31
CA PRO A 168 6.68 18.82 -4.18
C PRO A 168 7.74 18.85 -3.07
N LEU A 169 7.51 18.12 -1.96
CA LEU A 169 8.35 18.14 -0.76
C LEU A 169 9.05 16.81 -0.46
N GLN A 170 8.96 15.84 -1.37
CA GLN A 170 9.66 14.56 -1.41
C GLN A 170 9.23 13.53 -0.33
N SER A 171 8.88 13.94 0.89
CA SER A 171 8.48 13.04 1.97
C SER A 171 7.25 13.53 2.72
N MET A 172 6.52 12.60 3.33
CA MET A 172 5.34 12.93 4.15
C MET A 172 5.74 13.74 5.40
N GLY A 173 6.93 13.51 5.94
CA GLY A 173 7.46 14.29 7.06
C GLY A 173 7.69 15.76 6.70
N ASN A 174 8.27 16.06 5.52
CA ASN A 174 8.44 17.41 5.01
C ASN A 174 7.09 18.10 4.77
N MET A 175 6.10 17.36 4.23
CA MET A 175 4.75 17.89 4.00
C MET A 175 4.06 18.25 5.32
N ALA A 176 4.16 17.38 6.32
CA ALA A 176 3.63 17.63 7.66
C ALA A 176 4.28 18.85 8.31
N ALA A 177 5.62 18.95 8.24
CA ALA A 177 6.36 20.10 8.75
C ALA A 177 5.99 21.40 8.03
N ALA A 178 5.78 21.38 6.71
CA ALA A 178 5.40 22.55 5.93
C ALA A 178 3.99 23.06 6.30
N VAL A 179 3.01 22.17 6.54
CA VAL A 179 1.68 22.56 7.03
C VAL A 179 1.76 23.14 8.44
N LYS A 180 2.40 22.42 9.37
CA LYS A 180 2.61 22.86 10.75
C LYS A 180 3.32 24.20 10.81
N GLY A 181 4.34 24.41 9.99
CA GLY A 181 5.12 25.66 9.91
C GLY A 181 4.46 26.76 9.07
N ASN A 182 3.22 26.57 8.57
CA ASN A 182 2.51 27.50 7.68
C ASN A 182 3.29 27.86 6.38
N GLN A 183 4.13 26.95 5.89
CA GLN A 183 4.87 27.11 4.63
C GLN A 183 4.09 26.56 3.44
N ALA A 184 3.16 25.62 3.68
CA ALA A 184 2.14 25.17 2.76
C ALA A 184 0.77 25.52 3.32
N ASP A 185 -0.18 25.94 2.46
CA ASP A 185 -1.54 26.25 2.90
C ASP A 185 -2.32 24.96 3.19
N ALA A 186 -2.08 23.89 2.41
CA ALA A 186 -2.67 22.60 2.62
C ALA A 186 -1.70 21.45 2.27
N ALA A 187 -2.06 20.23 2.63
CA ALA A 187 -1.40 19.00 2.21
C ALA A 187 -2.38 17.83 2.17
N LEU A 188 -2.00 16.78 1.43
CA LEU A 188 -2.60 15.45 1.57
C LEU A 188 -1.67 14.59 2.42
N LEU A 189 -2.17 14.07 3.53
CA LEU A 189 -1.37 13.27 4.46
C LEU A 189 -2.09 11.97 4.84
N PRO A 190 -1.37 10.85 4.99
CA PRO A 190 -1.96 9.66 5.61
C PRO A 190 -2.59 10.00 6.96
N ALA A 191 -3.71 9.39 7.29
CA ALA A 191 -4.44 9.64 8.54
C ALA A 191 -3.54 9.57 9.77
N THR A 192 -2.63 8.60 9.80
CA THR A 192 -1.66 8.40 10.87
C THR A 192 -0.63 9.53 11.02
N VAL A 193 -0.45 10.37 9.99
CA VAL A 193 0.37 11.59 10.04
C VAL A 193 -0.50 12.82 10.26
N ALA A 194 -1.68 12.90 9.63
CA ALA A 194 -2.58 14.03 9.71
C ALA A 194 -3.22 14.20 11.09
N LEU A 195 -3.77 13.11 11.65
CA LEU A 195 -4.53 13.16 12.90
C LEU A 195 -3.72 13.65 14.11
N PRO A 196 -2.44 13.27 14.30
CA PRO A 196 -1.62 13.87 15.35
C PRO A 196 -1.50 15.40 15.24
N LEU A 197 -1.34 15.95 14.03
CA LEU A 197 -1.28 17.40 13.81
C LEU A 197 -2.62 18.07 14.17
N VAL A 198 -3.72 17.47 13.72
CA VAL A 198 -5.08 17.99 14.01
C VAL A 198 -5.37 17.93 15.52
N THR A 199 -5.04 16.82 16.19
CA THR A 199 -5.25 16.66 17.63
C THR A 199 -4.41 17.64 18.45
N ALA A 200 -3.19 17.96 17.98
CA ALA A 200 -2.31 18.96 18.59
C ALA A 200 -2.74 20.42 18.29
N GLY A 201 -3.77 20.65 17.45
CA GLY A 201 -4.15 21.99 17.01
C GLY A 201 -3.15 22.64 16.07
N GLU A 202 -2.33 21.84 15.38
CA GLU A 202 -1.26 22.30 14.47
C GLU A 202 -1.73 22.32 12.99
N ALA A 203 -2.91 21.74 12.70
CA ALA A 203 -3.56 21.73 11.40
C ALA A 203 -5.07 21.47 11.55
N HIS A 204 -5.83 21.70 10.47
CA HIS A 204 -7.25 21.42 10.37
C HIS A 204 -7.54 20.35 9.33
N ASN A 205 -8.40 19.37 9.67
CA ASN A 205 -8.89 18.39 8.70
C ASN A 205 -10.00 19.01 7.84
N LEU A 206 -9.83 19.02 6.53
CA LEU A 206 -10.82 19.50 5.56
C LEU A 206 -11.70 18.39 4.99
N GLY A 207 -11.32 17.12 5.18
CA GLY A 207 -12.03 15.96 4.64
C GLY A 207 -11.10 14.79 4.31
N TRP A 208 -11.68 13.72 3.81
CA TRP A 208 -10.99 12.47 3.49
C TRP A 208 -11.08 12.17 1.99
N VAL A 209 -9.98 11.69 1.40
CA VAL A 209 -9.95 11.35 -0.02
C VAL A 209 -10.99 10.28 -0.35
N GLY A 210 -11.09 9.22 0.46
CA GLY A 210 -12.03 8.13 0.22
C GLY A 210 -13.50 8.55 0.25
N ASP A 211 -13.87 9.56 1.07
CA ASP A 211 -15.24 10.07 1.12
C ASP A 211 -15.58 10.92 -0.12
N GLU A 212 -14.57 11.59 -0.67
CA GLU A 212 -14.73 12.44 -1.84
C GLU A 212 -14.61 11.64 -3.14
N THR A 213 -13.55 10.90 -3.31
CA THR A 213 -13.17 10.24 -4.56
C THR A 213 -12.56 8.87 -4.25
N PRO A 214 -13.36 7.80 -4.09
CA PRO A 214 -12.82 6.43 -3.94
C PRO A 214 -12.00 6.01 -5.15
N TRP A 215 -10.84 5.33 -4.92
CA TRP A 215 -9.96 4.84 -5.99
C TRP A 215 -8.92 3.83 -5.50
N GLN A 216 -8.34 3.02 -6.40
CA GLN A 216 -7.29 2.04 -6.09
C GLN A 216 -5.96 2.74 -5.83
N LEU A 217 -5.59 2.96 -4.58
CA LEU A 217 -4.39 3.72 -4.23
C LEU A 217 -3.11 2.90 -4.41
N GLY A 218 -3.06 1.72 -3.85
CA GLY A 218 -1.85 0.92 -3.77
C GLY A 218 -1.99 -0.47 -4.35
N ALA A 219 -0.85 -1.03 -4.73
CA ALA A 219 -0.76 -2.36 -5.30
C ALA A 219 0.49 -3.11 -4.81
N ILE A 220 0.48 -4.41 -5.05
CA ILE A 220 1.62 -5.31 -4.97
C ILE A 220 2.15 -5.48 -6.38
N PHE A 221 3.45 -5.32 -6.58
CA PHE A 221 4.06 -5.42 -7.89
C PHE A 221 5.48 -6.01 -7.83
N ALA A 222 5.91 -6.57 -8.93
CA ALA A 222 7.25 -7.12 -9.11
C ALA A 222 7.77 -6.86 -10.52
N THR A 223 9.07 -7.11 -10.76
CA THR A 223 9.63 -7.08 -12.12
C THR A 223 9.20 -8.31 -12.91
N GLU A 224 9.14 -8.19 -14.24
CA GLU A 224 8.91 -9.32 -15.15
C GLU A 224 9.92 -10.45 -14.91
N ARG A 225 11.19 -10.09 -14.62
CA ARG A 225 12.24 -11.05 -14.27
C ARG A 225 11.91 -11.84 -13.00
N THR A 226 11.45 -11.15 -11.94
CA THR A 226 11.06 -11.80 -10.68
C THR A 226 9.82 -12.65 -10.88
N ILE A 227 8.83 -12.19 -11.65
CA ILE A 227 7.61 -12.95 -11.98
C ILE A 227 7.95 -14.26 -12.69
N THR A 228 8.82 -14.21 -13.69
CA THR A 228 9.20 -15.40 -14.48
C THR A 228 10.11 -16.33 -13.69
N GLY A 229 11.15 -15.76 -13.04
CA GLY A 229 12.19 -16.56 -12.38
C GLY A 229 11.82 -17.09 -10.99
N ARG A 230 10.87 -16.42 -10.29
CA ARG A 230 10.50 -16.71 -8.90
C ARG A 230 8.99 -16.80 -8.70
N ARG A 231 8.28 -17.30 -9.71
CA ARG A 231 6.81 -17.34 -9.72
C ARG A 231 6.21 -18.07 -8.52
N ALA A 232 6.81 -19.19 -8.11
CA ALA A 232 6.34 -19.96 -6.96
C ALA A 232 6.46 -19.17 -5.65
N ALA A 233 7.56 -18.44 -5.44
CA ALA A 233 7.74 -17.58 -4.28
C ALA A 233 6.76 -16.41 -4.29
N LEU A 234 6.51 -15.77 -5.45
CA LEU A 234 5.52 -14.70 -5.55
C LEU A 234 4.09 -15.21 -5.31
N ALA A 235 3.75 -16.40 -5.78
CA ALA A 235 2.45 -17.02 -5.48
C ALA A 235 2.31 -17.31 -3.98
N GLY A 236 3.37 -17.79 -3.32
CA GLY A 236 3.44 -17.95 -1.86
C GLY A 236 3.30 -16.61 -1.14
N PHE A 237 3.99 -15.56 -1.64
CA PHE A 237 3.85 -14.20 -1.11
C PHE A 237 2.38 -13.73 -1.13
N ILE A 238 1.70 -13.89 -2.25
CA ILE A 238 0.29 -13.47 -2.39
C ILE A 238 -0.62 -14.27 -1.44
N ARG A 239 -0.38 -15.58 -1.24
CA ARG A 239 -1.17 -16.37 -0.27
C ARG A 239 -0.93 -15.90 1.16
N ALA A 240 0.32 -15.68 1.56
CA ALA A 240 0.68 -15.17 2.88
C ALA A 240 0.10 -13.76 3.13
N TYR A 241 0.18 -12.90 2.12
CA TYR A 241 -0.39 -11.56 2.17
C TYR A 241 -1.92 -11.60 2.32
N ARG A 242 -2.61 -12.42 1.53
CA ARG A 242 -4.08 -12.59 1.63
C ARG A 242 -4.49 -13.12 2.99
N HIS A 243 -3.77 -14.09 3.56
CA HIS A 243 -4.04 -14.56 4.91
C HIS A 243 -3.99 -13.42 5.93
N ALA A 244 -2.94 -12.59 5.88
CA ALA A 244 -2.82 -11.42 6.74
C ALA A 244 -3.85 -10.32 6.42
N ALA A 245 -4.25 -10.17 5.16
CA ALA A 245 -5.29 -9.24 4.75
C ALA A 245 -6.68 -9.66 5.26
N HIS A 246 -6.98 -10.97 5.31
CA HIS A 246 -8.17 -11.50 5.99
C HIS A 246 -8.14 -11.21 7.49
N ASP A 247 -7.03 -11.48 8.19
CA ASP A 247 -6.89 -11.13 9.60
C ASP A 247 -7.12 -9.63 9.84
N PHE A 248 -6.55 -8.77 8.96
CA PHE A 248 -6.73 -7.33 9.03
C PHE A 248 -8.19 -6.94 8.79
N TYR A 249 -8.84 -7.54 7.80
CA TYR A 249 -10.25 -7.28 7.48
C TYR A 249 -11.16 -7.66 8.64
N ASP A 250 -11.01 -8.85 9.18
CA ASP A 250 -11.81 -9.35 10.30
C ASP A 250 -11.60 -8.53 11.59
N ALA A 251 -10.39 -8.00 11.77
CA ALA A 251 -10.08 -7.18 12.93
C ALA A 251 -10.60 -5.74 12.83
N PHE A 252 -10.64 -5.14 11.63
CA PHE A 252 -10.82 -3.69 11.51
C PHE A 252 -11.89 -3.23 10.52
N LEU A 253 -12.26 -4.05 9.54
CA LEU A 253 -13.06 -3.60 8.41
C LEU A 253 -14.49 -4.14 8.41
N VAL A 254 -14.80 -5.10 9.27
CA VAL A 254 -16.16 -5.60 9.45
C VAL A 254 -17.04 -4.48 10.01
N ARG A 255 -18.23 -4.32 9.45
CA ARG A 255 -19.22 -3.37 9.92
C ARG A 255 -20.48 -4.08 10.37
N SER A 256 -21.09 -3.58 11.44
CA SER A 256 -22.42 -4.00 11.88
C SER A 256 -23.48 -3.59 10.84
N ALA A 257 -24.69 -4.14 10.95
CA ALA A 257 -25.79 -3.87 10.02
C ALA A 257 -26.17 -2.37 9.91
N ASP A 258 -25.88 -1.59 10.94
CA ASP A 258 -26.07 -0.13 10.97
C ASP A 258 -24.87 0.66 10.38
N GLY A 259 -23.85 -0.03 9.86
CA GLY A 259 -22.64 0.57 9.30
C GLY A 259 -21.57 0.94 10.33
N THR A 260 -21.78 0.68 11.62
CA THR A 260 -20.78 0.95 12.68
C THR A 260 -19.57 0.03 12.52
N PRO A 261 -18.32 0.56 12.55
CA PRO A 261 -17.13 -0.28 12.57
C PRO A 261 -17.13 -1.22 13.79
N HIS A 262 -16.82 -2.49 13.55
CA HIS A 262 -16.71 -3.51 14.59
C HIS A 262 -15.26 -3.98 14.70
N GLU A 263 -14.63 -3.79 15.86
CA GLU A 263 -13.31 -4.36 16.12
C GLU A 263 -13.42 -5.84 16.47
N GLY A 264 -12.73 -6.67 15.68
CA GLY A 264 -12.60 -8.10 15.97
C GLY A 264 -11.71 -8.38 17.17
N ALA A 265 -11.79 -9.59 17.71
CA ALA A 265 -11.04 -9.99 18.90
C ALA A 265 -9.52 -9.84 18.75
N GLU A 266 -8.99 -10.00 17.54
CA GLU A 266 -7.55 -9.91 17.24
C GLU A 266 -7.06 -8.46 17.06
N ALA A 267 -7.94 -7.46 17.03
CA ALA A 267 -7.56 -6.07 16.78
C ALA A 267 -6.44 -5.55 17.70
N PRO A 268 -6.44 -5.81 19.04
CA PRO A 268 -5.35 -5.36 19.90
C PRO A 268 -3.99 -5.95 19.54
N ALA A 269 -3.94 -7.24 19.17
CA ALA A 269 -2.70 -7.92 18.78
C ALA A 269 -2.18 -7.37 17.44
N LEU A 270 -3.06 -7.15 16.46
CA LEU A 270 -2.67 -6.62 15.15
C LEU A 270 -2.26 -5.14 15.22
N LEU A 271 -2.91 -4.33 16.07
CA LEU A 271 -2.47 -2.96 16.36
C LEU A 271 -1.06 -2.93 16.94
N ALA A 272 -0.73 -3.85 17.85
CA ALA A 272 0.62 -3.95 18.42
C ALA A 272 1.67 -4.29 17.34
N ILE A 273 1.33 -5.21 16.43
CA ILE A 273 2.20 -5.53 15.27
C ILE A 273 2.41 -4.30 14.40
N ILE A 274 1.35 -3.62 13.99
CA ILE A 274 1.47 -2.44 13.11
C ILE A 274 2.25 -1.32 13.83
N ALA A 275 2.00 -1.10 15.12
CA ALA A 275 2.72 -0.12 15.96
C ALA A 275 4.24 -0.37 15.98
N LYS A 276 4.67 -1.63 16.08
CA LYS A 276 6.09 -2.03 16.06
C LYS A 276 6.83 -1.50 14.82
N TYR A 277 6.19 -1.53 13.64
CA TYR A 277 6.81 -1.13 12.39
C TYR A 277 6.64 0.35 12.06
N THR A 278 5.51 0.93 12.46
CA THR A 278 5.19 2.33 12.14
C THR A 278 5.73 3.32 13.17
N GLY A 279 6.00 2.87 14.39
CA GLY A 279 6.35 3.74 15.52
C GLY A 279 5.17 4.54 16.07
N GLN A 280 3.94 4.22 15.65
CA GLN A 280 2.72 4.93 16.05
C GLN A 280 2.03 4.20 17.20
N SER A 281 1.26 4.94 18.02
CA SER A 281 0.44 4.32 19.05
C SER A 281 -0.75 3.56 18.44
N ALA A 282 -1.26 2.56 19.15
CA ALA A 282 -2.46 1.83 18.75
C ALA A 282 -3.67 2.76 18.48
N ALA A 283 -3.81 3.83 19.27
CA ALA A 283 -4.88 4.82 19.07
C ALA A 283 -4.72 5.60 17.76
N GLN A 284 -3.49 5.99 17.41
CA GLN A 284 -3.21 6.67 16.13
C GLN A 284 -3.53 5.75 14.95
N ILE A 285 -3.10 4.49 15.01
CA ILE A 285 -3.36 3.50 13.95
C ILE A 285 -4.87 3.27 13.81
N ARG A 286 -5.59 3.05 14.92
CA ARG A 286 -7.03 2.81 14.93
C ARG A 286 -7.84 3.91 14.22
N ASN A 287 -7.42 5.16 14.38
CA ASN A 287 -8.07 6.31 13.74
C ASN A 287 -7.74 6.46 12.25
N GLY A 288 -6.77 5.72 11.73
CA GLY A 288 -6.31 5.78 10.34
C GLY A 288 -6.25 4.39 9.68
N ILE A 289 -7.24 3.53 9.94
CA ILE A 289 -7.34 2.20 9.32
C ILE A 289 -7.77 2.36 7.86
N PRO A 290 -6.93 1.94 6.89
CA PRO A 290 -7.28 1.97 5.48
C PRO A 290 -8.21 0.82 5.09
N TYR A 291 -8.92 0.95 3.97
CA TYR A 291 -9.57 -0.21 3.36
C TYR A 291 -8.52 -1.08 2.65
N ILE A 292 -8.54 -2.37 2.96
CA ILE A 292 -7.72 -3.41 2.34
C ILE A 292 -8.63 -4.55 1.94
N ASP A 293 -8.61 -4.92 0.65
CA ASP A 293 -9.38 -6.05 0.16
C ASP A 293 -8.74 -7.36 0.67
N PRO A 294 -9.51 -8.24 1.35
CA PRO A 294 -8.96 -9.46 1.95
C PRO A 294 -8.39 -10.44 0.92
N ASP A 295 -8.90 -10.41 -0.30
CA ASP A 295 -8.44 -11.27 -1.41
C ASP A 295 -7.40 -10.57 -2.30
N ALA A 296 -6.93 -9.37 -1.92
CA ALA A 296 -6.03 -8.53 -2.72
C ALA A 296 -6.59 -8.21 -4.12
N LYS A 297 -7.92 -8.07 -4.25
CA LYS A 297 -8.61 -7.75 -5.50
C LYS A 297 -8.37 -6.31 -5.92
N LEU A 298 -8.12 -6.11 -7.20
CA LEU A 298 -7.88 -4.81 -7.82
C LEU A 298 -9.16 -4.22 -8.43
N LEU A 299 -9.32 -2.91 -8.32
CA LEU A 299 -10.25 -2.14 -9.13
C LEU A 299 -9.60 -1.89 -10.51
N VAL A 300 -9.71 -2.86 -11.41
CA VAL A 300 -9.00 -2.86 -12.70
C VAL A 300 -9.39 -1.66 -13.57
N ASN A 301 -10.68 -1.30 -13.60
CA ASN A 301 -11.15 -0.15 -14.36
C ASN A 301 -10.57 1.17 -13.83
N ASP A 302 -10.31 1.26 -12.52
CA ASP A 302 -9.67 2.42 -11.94
C ASP A 302 -8.17 2.48 -12.31
N ILE A 303 -7.47 1.35 -12.39
CA ILE A 303 -6.10 1.32 -12.93
C ILE A 303 -6.06 1.89 -14.36
N TYR A 304 -7.02 1.53 -15.20
CA TYR A 304 -7.12 2.08 -16.55
C TYR A 304 -7.39 3.59 -16.52
N HIS A 305 -8.26 4.06 -15.64
CA HIS A 305 -8.54 5.47 -15.45
C HIS A 305 -7.29 6.24 -14.97
N GLN A 306 -6.52 5.69 -14.02
CA GLN A 306 -5.28 6.29 -13.54
C GLN A 306 -4.27 6.49 -14.68
N VAL A 307 -4.04 5.45 -15.51
CA VAL A 307 -3.14 5.56 -16.67
C VAL A 307 -3.62 6.65 -17.62
N ALA A 308 -4.91 6.65 -17.98
CA ALA A 308 -5.49 7.65 -18.88
C ALA A 308 -5.38 9.07 -18.31
N TRP A 309 -5.64 9.25 -17.01
CA TRP A 309 -5.52 10.54 -16.35
C TRP A 309 -4.07 11.04 -16.36
N TYR A 310 -3.09 10.21 -15.96
CA TYR A 310 -1.68 10.61 -16.02
C TYR A 310 -1.21 10.90 -17.46
N GLN A 311 -1.72 10.18 -18.46
CA GLN A 311 -1.45 10.46 -19.86
C GLN A 311 -2.05 11.81 -20.29
N SER A 312 -3.25 12.17 -19.83
CA SER A 312 -3.88 13.48 -20.10
C SER A 312 -3.08 14.62 -19.49
N GLN A 313 -2.44 14.40 -18.36
CA GLN A 313 -1.55 15.37 -17.69
C GLN A 313 -0.12 15.39 -18.30
N GLY A 314 0.18 14.56 -19.30
CA GLY A 314 1.53 14.46 -19.88
C GLY A 314 2.57 13.82 -18.96
N LEU A 315 2.15 13.10 -17.91
CA LEU A 315 3.02 12.50 -16.90
C LEU A 315 3.34 11.03 -17.18
N VAL A 316 2.51 10.37 -18.00
CA VAL A 316 2.72 9.01 -18.50
C VAL A 316 2.73 9.04 -20.01
N ASP A 317 3.65 8.28 -20.61
CA ASP A 317 3.76 8.16 -22.07
C ASP A 317 2.45 7.62 -22.66
N LYS A 318 2.00 8.24 -23.75
CA LYS A 318 0.75 7.87 -24.42
C LYS A 318 0.76 6.45 -25.00
N SER A 319 1.93 5.86 -25.21
CA SER A 319 2.09 4.47 -25.66
C SER A 319 1.86 3.42 -24.59
N VAL A 320 1.75 3.82 -23.32
CA VAL A 320 1.51 2.87 -22.22
C VAL A 320 0.10 2.30 -22.34
N ASP A 321 0.03 1.00 -22.59
CA ASP A 321 -1.23 0.24 -22.54
C ASP A 321 -1.50 -0.16 -21.09
N ALA A 322 -2.60 0.34 -20.52
CA ALA A 322 -3.01 0.06 -19.15
C ALA A 322 -3.23 -1.44 -18.86
N LYS A 323 -3.63 -2.23 -19.87
CA LYS A 323 -3.79 -3.70 -19.73
C LYS A 323 -2.44 -4.38 -19.52
N SER A 324 -1.40 -3.86 -20.18
CA SER A 324 -0.06 -4.44 -20.12
C SER A 324 0.63 -4.27 -18.76
N VAL A 325 0.12 -3.41 -17.86
CA VAL A 325 0.71 -3.20 -16.54
C VAL A 325 0.26 -4.23 -15.50
N LEU A 326 -0.67 -5.14 -15.85
CA LEU A 326 -1.30 -6.10 -14.95
C LEU A 326 -0.81 -7.54 -15.21
N ASP A 327 -0.66 -8.34 -14.16
CA ASP A 327 -0.65 -9.80 -14.20
C ASP A 327 -1.64 -10.34 -13.16
N LEU A 328 -2.90 -10.53 -13.57
CA LEU A 328 -3.99 -10.97 -12.69
C LEU A 328 -3.93 -12.46 -12.37
N SER A 329 -3.01 -13.23 -12.95
CA SER A 329 -2.90 -14.69 -12.74
C SER A 329 -2.54 -15.08 -11.30
N PHE A 330 -2.07 -14.14 -10.48
CA PHE A 330 -1.78 -14.34 -9.06
C PHE A 330 -3.02 -14.21 -8.15
N ILE A 331 -4.04 -13.47 -8.57
CA ILE A 331 -5.24 -13.18 -7.76
C ILE A 331 -6.54 -13.75 -8.37
N GLY A 332 -6.47 -14.29 -9.60
CA GLY A 332 -7.60 -14.85 -10.33
C GLY A 332 -8.42 -13.80 -11.10
N GLU A 333 -9.03 -14.20 -12.22
CA GLU A 333 -9.77 -13.30 -13.13
C GLU A 333 -11.07 -12.73 -12.53
N THR A 334 -11.65 -13.36 -11.50
CA THR A 334 -12.84 -12.88 -10.78
C THR A 334 -12.56 -11.65 -9.90
N ALA A 335 -11.32 -11.21 -9.83
CA ALA A 335 -10.89 -10.02 -9.07
C ALA A 335 -10.95 -8.73 -9.89
N ALA A 336 -11.49 -8.76 -11.10
CA ALA A 336 -11.68 -7.59 -11.96
C ALA A 336 -13.11 -7.07 -11.77
N GLN A 337 -13.29 -5.98 -11.02
CA GLN A 337 -14.50 -5.16 -11.01
C GLN A 337 -14.22 -3.82 -11.63
#